data_831f07f60a71c5c3063e4810e213d1fd
#
_entry.id   831f07f60a71c5c3063e4810e213d1fd
#
_cell.length_a   1.000
_cell.length_b   1.000
_cell.length_c   1.000
_cell.angle_alpha   90.00
_cell.angle_beta   90.00
_cell.angle_gamma   90.00
#
_symmetry.space_group_name_H-M   'P 1'
#
loop_
_entity.id
_entity.type
_entity.pdbx_description
1 polymer ?
#
loop_
_entity_poly.entity_id
_entity_poly.type
_entity_poly.pdbx_seq_one_letter_code
_entity_poly.pdbx_strand_id
1 'polypeptide(L)'
;MSAPDGKKLIASCSFGKDSLAAIITAEEHGLHIDEAVYCRIMFDEKISAELPEHEEFIHTKAIPLLRERYGIKTTIVQAAETYCSRFFTVYKDRSKKKGEIYGFPMRQGAWCNSHLKVRPINKWQKAAGEYTAVVGIAADEPKRINRKTERDNLLPLVKYGITEAEAFKICERGVPLTCIQQRAHTAGLLVLP
;
A
#
# COMPACT_ATOMS: atom_id res chain seq x y z
N MET A 1 19.16 3.47 13.15
CA MET A 1 18.77 4.74 13.83
C MET A 1 17.27 4.81 13.93
N SER A 2 16.72 5.16 15.07
CA SER A 2 15.28 5.40 15.26
C SER A 2 14.84 6.64 14.46
N ALA A 3 13.53 6.82 14.29
CA ALA A 3 12.97 8.06 13.75
C ALA A 3 13.56 9.29 14.47
N PRO A 4 13.64 10.45 13.84
CA PRO A 4 14.18 11.68 14.44
C PRO A 4 13.58 12.02 15.80
N ASP A 5 12.34 11.59 16.06
CA ASP A 5 11.55 11.88 17.29
C ASP A 5 11.40 10.66 18.20
N GLY A 6 12.12 9.56 18.01
CA GLY A 6 11.98 8.33 18.81
C GLY A 6 10.67 7.57 18.58
N LYS A 7 9.84 7.98 17.61
CA LYS A 7 8.61 7.31 17.22
C LYS A 7 8.90 6.07 16.38
N LYS A 8 7.98 5.11 16.38
CA LYS A 8 8.05 3.97 15.46
C LYS A 8 7.93 4.42 14.01
N LEU A 9 8.66 3.77 13.11
CA LEU A 9 8.50 3.92 11.67
C LEU A 9 7.64 2.79 11.12
N ILE A 10 6.49 3.14 10.56
CA ILE A 10 5.54 2.16 10.03
C ILE A 10 5.31 2.39 8.54
N ALA A 11 5.67 1.41 7.73
CA ALA A 11 5.52 1.49 6.29
C ALA A 11 4.10 1.11 5.86
N SER A 12 3.43 1.99 5.11
CA SER A 12 2.23 1.63 4.34
C SER A 12 2.67 0.89 3.08
N CYS A 13 2.55 -0.44 3.09
CA CYS A 13 3.09 -1.31 2.06
C CYS A 13 1.97 -1.98 1.25
N SER A 14 1.97 -1.77 -0.06
CA SER A 14 1.12 -2.50 -1.01
C SER A 14 1.86 -3.64 -1.71
N PHE A 15 3.13 -3.85 -1.37
CA PHE A 15 4.06 -4.75 -2.05
C PHE A 15 4.29 -4.44 -3.53
N GLY A 16 3.84 -3.28 -4.01
CA GLY A 16 4.27 -2.72 -5.29
C GLY A 16 5.67 -2.13 -5.19
N LYS A 17 6.31 -1.87 -6.36
CA LYS A 17 7.70 -1.43 -6.46
C LYS A 17 8.04 -0.23 -5.56
N ASP A 18 7.21 0.82 -5.55
CA ASP A 18 7.53 2.04 -4.80
C ASP A 18 7.48 1.82 -3.29
N SER A 19 6.53 1.03 -2.80
CA SER A 19 6.43 0.72 -1.37
C SER A 19 7.59 -0.15 -0.89
N LEU A 20 8.01 -1.13 -1.69
CA LEU A 20 9.17 -1.97 -1.39
C LEU A 20 10.47 -1.18 -1.49
N ALA A 21 10.65 -0.40 -2.57
CA ALA A 21 11.82 0.46 -2.73
C ALA A 21 11.96 1.47 -1.58
N ALA A 22 10.85 2.04 -1.10
CA ALA A 22 10.87 2.97 0.03
C ALA A 22 11.35 2.30 1.33
N ILE A 23 10.91 1.07 1.59
CA ILE A 23 11.37 0.28 2.74
C ILE A 23 12.87 -0.02 2.61
N ILE A 24 13.30 -0.56 1.47
CA ILE A 24 14.69 -0.90 1.22
C ILE A 24 15.58 0.34 1.36
N THR A 25 15.19 1.45 0.74
CA THR A 25 15.93 2.71 0.81
C THR A 25 16.03 3.23 2.25
N ALA A 26 14.95 3.16 3.03
CA ALA A 26 14.99 3.56 4.44
C ALA A 26 16.02 2.73 5.22
N GLU A 27 15.97 1.40 5.10
CA GLU A 27 16.88 0.48 5.78
C GLU A 27 18.35 0.69 5.34
N GLU A 28 18.62 0.85 4.04
CA GLU A 28 19.96 1.11 3.51
C GLU A 28 20.54 2.43 4.03
N HIS A 29 19.70 3.39 4.42
CA HIS A 29 20.11 4.66 5.03
C HIS A 29 20.01 4.67 6.56
N GLY A 30 19.87 3.50 7.18
CA GLY A 30 19.86 3.35 8.64
C GLY A 30 18.57 3.80 9.32
N LEU A 31 17.47 3.95 8.59
CA LEU A 31 16.14 4.24 9.11
C LEU A 31 15.38 2.92 9.23
N HIS A 32 15.46 2.28 10.40
CA HIS A 32 14.83 0.97 10.62
C HIS A 32 13.30 1.09 10.62
N ILE A 33 12.64 0.25 9.81
CA ILE A 33 11.18 0.13 9.74
C ILE A 33 10.71 -0.90 10.75
N ASP A 34 9.96 -0.47 11.77
CA ASP A 34 9.46 -1.36 12.82
C ASP A 34 8.36 -2.33 12.31
N GLU A 35 7.52 -1.85 11.39
CA GLU A 35 6.39 -2.63 10.90
C GLU A 35 5.97 -2.19 9.49
N ALA A 36 5.59 -3.16 8.65
CA ALA A 36 4.94 -2.93 7.37
C ALA A 36 3.45 -3.29 7.48
N VAL A 37 2.57 -2.38 7.06
CA VAL A 37 1.11 -2.61 7.10
C VAL A 37 0.58 -2.76 5.68
N TYR A 38 0.02 -3.92 5.41
CA TYR A 38 -0.61 -4.28 4.15
C TYR A 38 -2.13 -4.36 4.31
N CYS A 39 -2.87 -3.66 3.47
CA CYS A 39 -4.32 -3.78 3.42
C CYS A 39 -4.74 -4.72 2.31
N ARG A 40 -5.14 -5.93 2.69
CA ARG A 40 -5.68 -6.94 1.79
C ARG A 40 -7.13 -6.60 1.46
N ILE A 41 -7.46 -6.56 0.18
CA ILE A 41 -8.84 -6.38 -0.30
C ILE A 41 -9.36 -7.74 -0.75
N MET A 42 -10.52 -8.14 -0.23
CA MET A 42 -11.18 -9.38 -0.65
C MET A 42 -12.23 -9.09 -1.71
N PHE A 43 -12.22 -9.89 -2.78
CA PHE A 43 -13.26 -9.85 -3.81
C PHE A 43 -14.56 -10.44 -3.26
N ASP A 44 -14.49 -11.64 -2.69
CA ASP A 44 -15.57 -12.30 -1.96
C ASP A 44 -15.04 -12.94 -0.67
N GLU A 45 -15.77 -13.84 -0.06
CA GLU A 45 -15.39 -14.49 1.22
C GLU A 45 -14.15 -15.38 1.11
N LYS A 46 -13.75 -15.76 -0.09
CA LYS A 46 -12.67 -16.74 -0.33
C LYS A 46 -11.55 -16.20 -1.21
N ILE A 47 -11.87 -15.31 -2.13
CA ILE A 47 -10.98 -14.85 -3.20
C ILE A 47 -10.47 -13.43 -2.89
N SER A 48 -9.16 -13.24 -2.96
CA SER A 48 -8.52 -11.92 -2.91
C SER A 48 -8.85 -11.11 -4.18
N ALA A 49 -8.93 -9.79 -4.07
CA ALA A 49 -9.05 -8.89 -5.21
C ALA A 49 -7.69 -8.59 -5.86
N GLU A 50 -6.60 -9.10 -5.29
CA GLU A 50 -5.27 -9.04 -5.92
C GLU A 50 -5.14 -10.11 -7.00
N LEU A 51 -4.23 -9.89 -7.94
CA LEU A 51 -3.87 -10.92 -8.91
C LEU A 51 -3.26 -12.14 -8.19
N PRO A 52 -3.62 -13.38 -8.56
CA PRO A 52 -3.13 -14.58 -7.88
C PRO A 52 -1.60 -14.63 -7.74
N GLU A 53 -0.87 -14.25 -8.79
CA GLU A 53 0.59 -14.25 -8.80
C GLU A 53 1.17 -13.17 -7.87
N HIS A 54 0.47 -12.04 -7.70
CA HIS A 54 0.87 -11.00 -6.76
C HIS A 54 0.59 -11.43 -5.32
N GLU A 55 -0.55 -12.04 -5.05
CA GLU A 55 -0.89 -12.62 -3.75
C GLU A 55 0.13 -13.69 -3.34
N GLU A 56 0.47 -14.60 -4.26
CA GLU A 56 1.52 -15.61 -4.03
C GLU A 56 2.86 -14.96 -3.72
N PHE A 57 3.29 -13.98 -4.51
CA PHE A 57 4.52 -13.23 -4.28
C PHE A 57 4.55 -12.58 -2.90
N ILE A 58 3.47 -11.93 -2.49
CA ILE A 58 3.37 -11.28 -1.17
C ILE A 58 3.66 -12.29 -0.06
N HIS A 59 2.98 -13.43 -0.10
CA HIS A 59 3.03 -14.41 0.99
C HIS A 59 4.26 -15.31 0.98
N THR A 60 4.73 -15.71 -0.21
CA THR A 60 5.83 -16.69 -0.33
C THR A 60 7.21 -16.05 -0.45
N LYS A 61 7.28 -14.78 -0.86
CA LYS A 61 8.56 -14.10 -1.09
C LYS A 61 8.71 -12.80 -0.32
N ALA A 62 7.81 -11.83 -0.54
CA ALA A 62 8.02 -10.48 -0.04
C ALA A 62 7.96 -10.39 1.49
N ILE A 63 6.95 -10.95 2.13
CA ILE A 63 6.82 -10.96 3.60
C ILE A 63 7.98 -11.73 4.26
N PRO A 64 8.30 -12.98 3.87
CA PRO A 64 9.45 -13.69 4.41
C PRO A 64 10.75 -12.90 4.27
N LEU A 65 11.01 -12.33 3.11
CA LEU A 65 12.25 -11.59 2.84
C LEU A 65 12.36 -10.32 3.68
N LEU A 66 11.28 -9.54 3.85
CA LEU A 66 11.27 -8.36 4.73
C LEU A 66 11.58 -8.77 6.17
N ARG A 67 11.04 -9.89 6.64
CA ARG A 67 11.29 -10.43 7.97
C ARG A 67 12.73 -10.92 8.14
N GLU A 68 13.23 -11.73 7.22
CA GLU A 68 14.55 -12.36 7.31
C GLU A 68 15.68 -11.35 7.12
N ARG A 69 15.55 -10.45 6.15
CA ARG A 69 16.62 -9.52 5.79
C ARG A 69 16.67 -8.27 6.67
N TYR A 70 15.48 -7.75 7.04
CA TYR A 70 15.36 -6.47 7.74
C TYR A 70 14.73 -6.57 9.13
N GLY A 71 14.25 -7.75 9.55
CA GLY A 71 13.55 -7.92 10.82
C GLY A 71 12.17 -7.27 10.86
N ILE A 72 11.62 -6.85 9.72
CA ILE A 72 10.37 -6.11 9.64
C ILE A 72 9.18 -7.05 9.81
N LYS A 73 8.33 -6.75 10.81
CA LYS A 73 7.05 -7.41 10.99
C LYS A 73 6.05 -6.91 9.95
N THR A 74 5.29 -7.81 9.32
CA THR A 74 4.17 -7.42 8.46
C THR A 74 2.83 -7.66 9.16
N THR A 75 2.00 -6.63 9.22
CA THR A 75 0.61 -6.73 9.68
C THR A 75 -0.33 -6.61 8.50
N ILE A 76 -1.20 -7.60 8.35
CA ILE A 76 -2.23 -7.62 7.32
C ILE A 76 -3.53 -7.12 7.93
N VAL A 77 -4.08 -6.04 7.38
CA VAL A 77 -5.39 -5.48 7.74
C VAL A 77 -6.38 -5.74 6.61
N GLN A 78 -7.65 -5.91 6.96
CA GLN A 78 -8.70 -6.23 6.01
C GLN A 78 -10.01 -5.58 6.45
N ALA A 79 -10.84 -5.18 5.47
CA ALA A 79 -12.21 -4.76 5.75
C ALA A 79 -13.07 -5.97 6.18
N ALA A 80 -14.10 -5.72 6.99
CA ALA A 80 -15.12 -6.72 7.28
C ALA A 80 -16.04 -6.98 6.06
N GLU A 81 -16.10 -6.02 5.13
CA GLU A 81 -16.84 -6.11 3.88
C GLU A 81 -15.92 -6.61 2.76
N THR A 82 -16.49 -7.33 1.78
CA THR A 82 -15.82 -7.71 0.54
C THR A 82 -16.25 -6.79 -0.61
N TYR A 83 -15.56 -6.89 -1.74
CA TYR A 83 -15.94 -6.14 -2.94
C TYR A 83 -17.37 -6.53 -3.38
N CYS A 84 -17.68 -7.83 -3.45
CA CYS A 84 -19.02 -8.33 -3.83
C CYS A 84 -20.08 -7.88 -2.85
N SER A 85 -19.86 -8.02 -1.53
CA SER A 85 -20.86 -7.60 -0.53
C SER A 85 -21.18 -6.11 -0.64
N ARG A 86 -20.17 -5.28 -0.94
CA ARG A 86 -20.33 -3.85 -1.14
C ARG A 86 -21.00 -3.52 -2.46
N PHE A 87 -20.64 -4.18 -3.54
CA PHE A 87 -21.24 -4.03 -4.86
C PHE A 87 -22.75 -4.23 -4.83
N PHE A 88 -23.22 -5.29 -4.15
CA PHE A 88 -24.63 -5.63 -4.03
C PHE A 88 -25.36 -4.90 -2.89
N THR A 89 -24.69 -4.01 -2.15
CA THR A 89 -25.37 -3.20 -1.13
C THR A 89 -26.42 -2.32 -1.77
N VAL A 90 -27.64 -2.31 -1.21
CA VAL A 90 -28.76 -1.48 -1.67
C VAL A 90 -28.72 -0.12 -0.96
N TYR A 91 -28.94 0.96 -1.69
CA TYR A 91 -29.08 2.30 -1.12
C TYR A 91 -30.30 2.38 -0.19
N LYS A 92 -30.08 2.91 1.02
CA LYS A 92 -31.11 3.08 2.05
C LYS A 92 -32.07 4.21 1.71
N ASP A 93 -33.20 4.26 2.43
CA ASP A 93 -34.34 5.14 2.22
C ASP A 93 -34.04 6.64 2.11
N ARG A 94 -32.96 7.12 2.71
CA ARG A 94 -32.56 8.53 2.66
C ARG A 94 -31.79 8.93 1.38
N SER A 95 -31.48 7.98 0.51
CA SER A 95 -30.77 8.24 -0.75
C SER A 95 -31.74 8.54 -1.88
N LYS A 96 -31.34 9.47 -2.79
CA LYS A 96 -32.04 9.67 -4.06
C LYS A 96 -32.05 8.41 -4.95
N LYS A 97 -31.15 7.46 -4.67
CA LYS A 97 -31.00 6.17 -5.35
C LYS A 97 -31.56 5.00 -4.54
N LYS A 98 -32.57 5.26 -3.69
CA LYS A 98 -33.24 4.22 -2.90
C LYS A 98 -33.61 3.03 -3.77
N GLY A 99 -33.26 1.84 -3.30
CA GLY A 99 -33.57 0.58 -3.98
C GLY A 99 -32.59 0.17 -5.10
N GLU A 100 -31.69 1.08 -5.51
CA GLU A 100 -30.62 0.73 -6.43
C GLU A 100 -29.43 0.08 -5.69
N ILE A 101 -28.67 -0.78 -6.36
CA ILE A 101 -27.41 -1.31 -5.83
C ILE A 101 -26.29 -0.28 -6.00
N TYR A 102 -25.25 -0.36 -5.15
CA TYR A 102 -24.06 0.49 -5.29
C TYR A 102 -23.37 0.30 -6.64
N GLY A 103 -23.31 -0.94 -7.14
CA GLY A 103 -22.71 -1.27 -8.42
C GLY A 103 -21.19 -0.98 -8.47
N PHE A 104 -20.67 -0.82 -9.66
CA PHE A 104 -19.23 -0.54 -9.85
C PHE A 104 -18.80 0.78 -9.24
N PRO A 105 -17.59 0.84 -8.63
CA PRO A 105 -17.07 2.08 -8.11
C PRO A 105 -16.79 3.07 -9.24
N MET A 106 -17.27 4.30 -9.09
CA MET A 106 -16.96 5.37 -10.01
C MET A 106 -15.51 5.82 -9.83
N ARG A 107 -14.86 6.26 -10.92
CA ARG A 107 -13.47 6.75 -10.90
C ARG A 107 -13.25 7.87 -9.87
N GLN A 108 -14.22 8.79 -9.73
CA GLN A 108 -14.22 9.80 -8.68
C GLN A 108 -15.00 9.28 -7.47
N GLY A 109 -14.36 9.27 -6.29
CA GLY A 109 -14.98 8.79 -5.06
C GLY A 109 -15.17 7.27 -5.01
N ALA A 110 -14.25 6.52 -5.59
CA ALA A 110 -14.30 5.06 -5.61
C ALA A 110 -14.49 4.48 -4.22
N TRP A 111 -15.67 3.89 -3.98
CA TRP A 111 -16.00 3.30 -2.68
C TRP A 111 -15.10 2.11 -2.33
N CYS A 112 -14.56 1.40 -3.32
CA CYS A 112 -13.61 0.31 -3.07
C CYS A 112 -12.37 0.81 -2.32
N ASN A 113 -11.81 1.95 -2.72
CA ASN A 113 -10.68 2.55 -2.00
C ASN A 113 -11.09 3.03 -0.60
N SER A 114 -12.18 3.80 -0.48
CA SER A 114 -12.57 4.40 0.80
C SER A 114 -13.03 3.35 1.82
N HIS A 115 -13.80 2.35 1.42
CA HIS A 115 -14.37 1.35 2.33
C HIS A 115 -13.46 0.15 2.57
N LEU A 116 -12.83 -0.37 1.50
CA LEU A 116 -12.09 -1.62 1.61
C LEU A 116 -10.59 -1.43 1.91
N LYS A 117 -10.06 -0.19 1.71
CA LYS A 117 -8.64 0.10 1.97
C LYS A 117 -8.46 1.17 3.07
N VAL A 118 -9.01 2.37 2.87
CA VAL A 118 -8.75 3.51 3.77
C VAL A 118 -9.33 3.28 5.16
N ARG A 119 -10.58 2.81 5.28
CA ARG A 119 -11.22 2.56 6.58
C ARG A 119 -10.50 1.51 7.44
N PRO A 120 -10.16 0.32 6.93
CA PRO A 120 -9.37 -0.65 7.71
C PRO A 120 -8.04 -0.11 8.17
N ILE A 121 -7.31 0.59 7.30
CA ILE A 121 -6.03 1.23 7.66
C ILE A 121 -6.25 2.26 8.77
N ASN A 122 -7.22 3.17 8.63
CA ASN A 122 -7.49 4.18 9.65
C ASN A 122 -7.92 3.57 11.00
N LYS A 123 -8.68 2.46 10.97
CA LYS A 123 -9.04 1.73 12.18
C LYS A 123 -7.81 1.14 12.87
N TRP A 124 -6.93 0.54 12.10
CA TRP A 124 -5.66 0.01 12.61
C TRP A 124 -4.76 1.14 13.14
N GLN A 125 -4.63 2.25 12.40
CA GLN A 125 -3.85 3.43 12.81
C GLN A 125 -4.25 3.98 14.16
N LYS A 126 -5.55 4.10 14.42
CA LYS A 126 -6.06 4.56 15.73
C LYS A 126 -5.67 3.64 16.88
N ALA A 127 -5.48 2.35 16.62
CA ALA A 127 -5.08 1.36 17.63
C ALA A 127 -3.54 1.29 17.80
N ALA A 128 -2.79 1.67 16.79
CA ALA A 128 -1.33 1.56 16.77
C ALA A 128 -0.61 2.61 17.64
N GLY A 129 -1.29 3.69 18.02
CA GLY A 129 -0.70 4.80 18.76
C GLY A 129 0.06 5.78 17.87
N GLU A 130 1.01 6.52 18.44
CA GLU A 130 1.82 7.48 17.69
C GLU A 130 2.94 6.80 16.91
N TYR A 131 3.09 7.16 15.63
CA TYR A 131 4.14 6.68 14.76
C TYR A 131 4.35 7.65 13.59
N THR A 132 5.48 7.53 12.89
CA THR A 132 5.74 8.20 11.62
C THR A 132 5.44 7.23 10.48
N ALA A 133 4.52 7.62 9.59
CA ALA A 133 4.18 6.79 8.43
C ALA A 133 5.25 6.91 7.34
N VAL A 134 5.74 5.77 6.86
CA VAL A 134 6.64 5.69 5.71
C VAL A 134 5.83 5.35 4.46
N VAL A 135 5.95 6.17 3.43
CA VAL A 135 5.14 6.05 2.20
C VAL A 135 6.03 6.04 0.97
N GLY A 136 5.79 5.07 0.08
CA GLY A 136 6.48 4.96 -1.20
C GLY A 136 5.88 5.89 -2.25
N ILE A 137 6.54 7.02 -2.48
CA ILE A 137 6.25 7.97 -3.55
C ILE A 137 7.57 8.32 -4.19
N ALA A 138 7.68 8.13 -5.51
CA ALA A 138 8.89 8.44 -6.25
C ALA A 138 9.14 9.96 -6.35
N ALA A 139 10.41 10.37 -6.50
CA ALA A 139 10.79 11.77 -6.53
C ALA A 139 10.23 12.55 -7.75
N ASP A 140 9.89 11.83 -8.80
CA ASP A 140 9.31 12.35 -10.05
C ASP A 140 7.77 12.38 -10.07
N GLU A 141 7.12 12.24 -8.89
CA GLU A 141 5.65 12.31 -8.73
C GLU A 141 5.17 13.58 -7.96
N PRO A 142 5.39 14.81 -8.44
CA PRO A 142 5.18 16.04 -7.67
C PRO A 142 3.74 16.22 -7.16
N LYS A 143 2.74 15.78 -7.92
CA LYS A 143 1.33 15.88 -7.52
C LYS A 143 0.98 15.00 -6.30
N ARG A 144 1.69 13.88 -6.11
CA ARG A 144 1.50 13.00 -4.96
C ARG A 144 2.28 13.47 -3.75
N ILE A 145 3.48 14.01 -3.98
CA ILE A 145 4.37 14.56 -2.96
C ILE A 145 3.63 15.67 -2.18
N ASN A 146 3.11 16.69 -2.87
CA ASN A 146 2.43 17.84 -2.26
C ASN A 146 1.26 17.43 -1.33
N ARG A 147 0.53 16.37 -1.69
CA ARG A 147 -0.59 15.89 -0.86
C ARG A 147 -0.16 15.13 0.41
N LYS A 148 1.08 14.65 0.46
CA LYS A 148 1.56 13.80 1.56
C LYS A 148 2.53 14.49 2.50
N THR A 149 3.27 15.50 2.04
CA THR A 149 4.14 16.35 2.87
C THR A 149 3.36 17.13 3.94
N GLU A 150 2.06 17.40 3.73
CA GLU A 150 1.20 18.05 4.73
C GLU A 150 0.91 17.18 5.98
N ARG A 151 1.39 15.95 6.07
CA ARG A 151 1.00 14.97 7.09
C ARG A 151 2.16 14.33 7.84
N ASP A 152 3.25 14.97 8.07
CA ASP A 152 4.42 14.40 8.81
C ASP A 152 4.79 12.97 8.38
N ASN A 153 4.66 12.66 7.08
CA ASN A 153 5.07 11.37 6.56
C ASN A 153 6.56 11.39 6.19
N LEU A 154 7.24 10.29 6.40
CA LEU A 154 8.56 10.05 5.85
C LEU A 154 8.42 9.52 4.42
N LEU A 155 9.04 10.19 3.46
CA LEU A 155 9.05 9.85 2.04
C LEU A 155 10.48 9.51 1.60
N PRO A 156 10.98 8.27 1.82
CA PRO A 156 12.38 7.92 1.59
C PRO A 156 12.81 8.16 0.14
N LEU A 157 12.00 7.78 -0.84
CA LEU A 157 12.36 7.97 -2.25
C LEU A 157 12.50 9.45 -2.62
N VAL A 158 11.61 10.30 -2.11
CA VAL A 158 11.72 11.76 -2.30
C VAL A 158 12.95 12.32 -1.61
N LYS A 159 13.16 11.92 -0.34
CA LYS A 159 14.30 12.39 0.47
C LYS A 159 15.65 12.09 -0.18
N TYR A 160 15.77 10.97 -0.87
CA TYR A 160 17.01 10.53 -1.50
C TYR A 160 17.02 10.71 -3.03
N GLY A 161 16.03 11.42 -3.58
CA GLY A 161 15.95 11.77 -5.01
C GLY A 161 15.73 10.58 -5.95
N ILE A 162 15.09 9.49 -5.45
CA ILE A 162 14.91 8.24 -6.20
C ILE A 162 13.67 8.34 -7.07
N THR A 163 13.86 8.20 -8.36
CA THR A 163 12.82 8.20 -9.40
C THR A 163 12.11 6.83 -9.48
N GLU A 164 10.99 6.80 -10.20
CA GLU A 164 10.23 5.57 -10.44
C GLU A 164 11.07 4.47 -11.11
N ALA A 165 11.95 4.85 -12.06
CA ALA A 165 12.86 3.92 -12.73
C ALA A 165 13.94 3.37 -11.80
N GLU A 166 14.44 4.18 -10.88
CA GLU A 166 15.44 3.75 -9.89
C GLU A 166 14.80 2.89 -8.80
N ALA A 167 13.57 3.19 -8.39
CA ALA A 167 12.79 2.36 -7.47
C ALA A 167 12.64 0.92 -8.00
N PHE A 168 12.43 0.76 -9.30
CA PHE A 168 12.40 -0.55 -9.94
C PHE A 168 13.72 -1.31 -9.75
N LYS A 169 14.86 -0.67 -10.06
CA LYS A 169 16.22 -1.27 -9.91
C LYS A 169 16.55 -1.63 -8.46
N ILE A 170 16.08 -0.82 -7.50
CA ILE A 170 16.23 -1.11 -6.06
C ILE A 170 15.48 -2.39 -5.71
N CYS A 171 14.24 -2.56 -6.19
CA CYS A 171 13.48 -3.78 -5.96
C CYS A 171 14.13 -5.00 -6.60
N GLU A 172 14.66 -4.91 -7.83
CA GLU A 172 15.33 -6.04 -8.47
C GLU A 172 16.50 -6.59 -7.65
N ARG A 173 17.23 -5.72 -6.94
CA ARG A 173 18.34 -6.11 -6.05
C ARG A 173 17.88 -6.60 -4.68
N GLY A 174 16.82 -6.01 -4.15
CA GLY A 174 16.36 -6.24 -2.77
C GLY A 174 15.28 -7.29 -2.63
N VAL A 175 14.19 -7.12 -3.34
CA VAL A 175 13.03 -8.02 -3.36
C VAL A 175 12.61 -8.21 -4.82
N PRO A 176 12.97 -9.32 -5.46
CA PRO A 176 12.65 -9.54 -6.87
C PRO A 176 11.15 -9.40 -7.15
N LEU A 177 10.81 -8.49 -8.04
CA LEU A 177 9.43 -8.21 -8.42
C LEU A 177 8.82 -9.38 -9.21
N THR A 178 7.49 -9.49 -9.18
CA THR A 178 6.77 -10.46 -10.02
C THR A 178 6.92 -10.10 -11.50
N CYS A 179 6.73 -11.10 -12.36
CA CYS A 179 6.70 -10.90 -13.83
C CYS A 179 5.63 -9.88 -14.26
N ILE A 180 4.54 -9.74 -13.49
CA ILE A 180 3.49 -8.76 -13.77
C ILE A 180 3.98 -7.34 -13.49
N GLN A 181 4.65 -7.11 -12.37
CA GLN A 181 5.22 -5.81 -12.04
C GLN A 181 6.33 -5.42 -13.03
N GLN A 182 7.13 -6.39 -13.48
CA GLN A 182 8.13 -6.21 -14.54
C GLN A 182 7.49 -5.86 -15.87
N ARG A 183 6.45 -6.59 -16.30
CA ARG A 183 5.72 -6.31 -17.55
C ARG A 183 5.02 -4.96 -17.53
N ALA A 184 4.39 -4.57 -16.43
CA ALA A 184 3.74 -3.27 -16.28
C ALA A 184 4.75 -2.12 -16.44
N HIS A 185 5.94 -2.25 -15.87
CA HIS A 185 7.02 -1.28 -16.03
C HIS A 185 7.50 -1.20 -17.47
N THR A 186 7.75 -2.34 -18.12
CA THR A 186 8.24 -2.42 -19.51
C THR A 186 7.22 -1.90 -20.52
N ALA A 187 5.93 -2.10 -20.25
CA ALA A 187 4.84 -1.65 -21.13
C ALA A 187 4.42 -0.19 -20.92
N GLY A 188 5.01 0.54 -19.95
CA GLY A 188 4.58 1.89 -19.57
C GLY A 188 3.14 1.92 -19.03
N LEU A 189 2.55 0.77 -18.72
CA LEU A 189 1.24 0.68 -18.10
C LEU A 189 1.37 1.06 -16.62
N LEU A 190 0.77 2.19 -16.27
CA LEU A 190 0.50 2.55 -14.87
C LEU A 190 -0.36 1.43 -14.25
N VAL A 191 0.25 0.61 -13.43
CA VAL A 191 -0.51 -0.19 -12.46
C VAL A 191 -1.14 0.82 -11.52
N LEU A 192 -2.44 1.09 -11.72
CA LEU A 192 -3.19 2.01 -10.88
C LEU A 192 -3.12 1.51 -9.43
N PRO A 193 -2.79 2.41 -8.49
CA PRO A 193 -2.75 2.08 -7.08
C PRO A 193 -4.14 1.79 -6.53
#